data_7fa3ba55dc8616d0fbb1492253d38caa
#
_entry.id   7fa3ba55dc8616d0fbb1492253d38caa
#
_cell.length_a   1.000
_cell.length_b   1.000
_cell.length_c   1.000
_cell.angle_alpha   90.00
_cell.angle_beta   90.00
_cell.angle_gamma   90.00
#
_symmetry.space_group_name_H-M   'P 1'
#
loop_
_entity.id
_entity.type
_entity.pdbx_description
1 polymer ?
#
loop_
_entity_poly.entity_id
_entity_poly.type
_entity_poly.pdbx_seq_one_letter_code
_entity_poly.pdbx_strand_id
1 'polypeptide(L)'
;LFLSNAQDIVVRFRNHPSIAIWCPRNEGYAPNILEDGFQKIIRTKDGTRHYHGNSRDVNLCPSGPWHYIDNQLEYLNGRANGFSTELGAPSVPTAETLRKFIPAEDLWPISDVWYYHDLHYESFDWKNYIRDVDKLGAAPSRNVDEFCSRAQFINYNLHRNMFEAWNQKMWNYSSGLLLWMSHPAWPSVIWQTYSYDYETHGSFYGAKKACEPIHIQWNQINGKLQVINTTLKAIPNAKVLFSIYNLSGKKLYEQKIVVNVDTNRLTDCMEISIPSGINELSLIRTQLLDKKGYSISYNDYWVNPSSFSDFSALQERGKTKLLLKSKEIEKTEKRILIQAEIKNNSKHIATGVKINVRDRRSESSLLPVYVSDGYFNLLPGECKRINIEIPRHLGDKEFYLSSDEWIR
;
A
#
# COMPACT_ATOMS: atom_id res chain seq x y z
N LEU A 1 -14.51 27.09 26.99
CA LEU A 1 -13.83 27.19 25.69
C LEU A 1 -13.89 25.85 24.95
N PHE A 2 -13.38 24.73 25.49
CA PHE A 2 -13.27 23.45 24.79
C PHE A 2 -14.64 22.93 24.30
N LEU A 3 -15.64 22.86 25.17
CA LEU A 3 -17.00 22.44 24.83
C LEU A 3 -17.71 23.41 23.87
N SER A 4 -17.40 24.70 23.93
CA SER A 4 -17.90 25.67 22.95
C SER A 4 -17.38 25.39 21.57
N ASN A 5 -16.05 25.15 21.42
CA ASN A 5 -15.44 24.77 20.14
C ASN A 5 -16.02 23.45 19.60
N ALA A 6 -16.19 22.45 20.46
CA ALA A 6 -16.80 21.17 20.08
C ALA A 6 -18.23 21.37 19.55
N GLN A 7 -19.04 22.21 20.23
CA GLN A 7 -20.38 22.55 19.77
C GLN A 7 -20.36 23.22 18.40
N ASP A 8 -19.46 24.17 18.17
CA ASP A 8 -19.33 24.88 16.90
C ASP A 8 -18.96 23.90 15.76
N ILE A 9 -18.05 22.96 16.02
CA ILE A 9 -17.70 21.91 15.06
C ILE A 9 -18.91 21.08 14.68
N VAL A 10 -19.65 20.59 15.69
CA VAL A 10 -20.84 19.76 15.44
C VAL A 10 -21.91 20.53 14.66
N VAL A 11 -22.23 21.76 15.08
CA VAL A 11 -23.23 22.60 14.39
C VAL A 11 -22.82 22.91 12.95
N ARG A 12 -21.55 23.17 12.72
CA ARG A 12 -21.01 23.47 11.38
C ARG A 12 -21.11 22.28 10.44
N PHE A 13 -20.77 21.07 10.92
CA PHE A 13 -20.57 19.91 10.06
C PHE A 13 -21.72 18.88 10.08
N ARG A 14 -22.65 18.93 11.04
CA ARG A 14 -23.74 17.95 11.18
C ARG A 14 -24.58 17.70 9.92
N ASN A 15 -24.63 18.66 9.00
CA ASN A 15 -25.40 18.52 7.76
C ASN A 15 -24.62 17.80 6.63
N HIS A 16 -23.35 17.41 6.86
CA HIS A 16 -22.58 16.66 5.88
C HIS A 16 -22.89 15.15 5.98
N PRO A 17 -23.45 14.52 4.93
CA PRO A 17 -23.87 13.12 4.98
C PRO A 17 -22.69 12.15 5.08
N SER A 18 -21.47 12.59 4.77
CA SER A 18 -20.24 11.80 4.88
C SER A 18 -19.77 11.59 6.33
N ILE A 19 -20.27 12.36 7.29
CA ILE A 19 -19.98 12.14 8.71
C ILE A 19 -20.81 10.97 9.21
N ALA A 20 -20.16 9.88 9.62
CA ALA A 20 -20.81 8.68 10.11
C ALA A 20 -20.97 8.65 11.63
N ILE A 21 -19.92 9.04 12.36
CA ILE A 21 -19.86 9.04 13.83
C ILE A 21 -19.14 10.28 14.35
N TRP A 22 -19.36 10.59 15.62
CA TRP A 22 -18.61 11.59 16.36
C TRP A 22 -17.71 10.91 17.38
N CYS A 23 -16.39 11.08 17.26
CA CYS A 23 -15.38 10.55 18.17
C CYS A 23 -14.53 11.72 18.71
N PRO A 24 -14.68 12.12 19.98
CA PRO A 24 -14.09 13.34 20.50
C PRO A 24 -12.65 13.18 20.98
N ARG A 25 -12.18 11.94 21.17
CA ARG A 25 -10.88 11.69 21.79
C ARG A 25 -10.14 10.54 21.19
N ASN A 26 -8.82 10.71 21.09
CA ASN A 26 -7.89 9.64 20.83
C ASN A 26 -7.64 8.84 22.12
N GLU A 27 -7.78 7.52 22.04
CA GLU A 27 -7.45 6.52 23.07
C GLU A 27 -7.81 6.89 24.52
N GLY A 28 -8.79 6.21 25.06
CA GLY A 28 -9.31 6.46 26.42
C GLY A 28 -10.31 7.61 26.50
N TYR A 29 -11.02 7.69 27.61
CA TYR A 29 -12.11 8.65 27.82
C TYR A 29 -11.63 10.02 28.27
N ALA A 30 -12.38 11.04 27.89
CA ALA A 30 -12.17 12.40 28.41
C ALA A 30 -12.49 12.48 29.92
N PRO A 31 -11.98 13.49 30.65
CA PRO A 31 -12.50 13.78 31.99
C PRO A 31 -14.02 13.93 31.99
N ASN A 32 -14.69 13.44 33.02
CA ASN A 32 -16.15 13.34 33.07
C ASN A 32 -16.89 14.64 32.67
N ILE A 33 -16.40 15.79 33.08
CA ILE A 33 -17.01 17.09 32.73
C ILE A 33 -17.01 17.34 31.21
N LEU A 34 -15.99 16.87 30.49
CA LEU A 34 -15.92 16.99 29.04
C LEU A 34 -16.72 15.87 28.37
N GLU A 35 -16.66 14.64 28.90
CA GLU A 35 -17.39 13.51 28.35
C GLU A 35 -18.90 13.76 28.39
N ASP A 36 -19.43 14.18 29.53
CA ASP A 36 -20.84 14.55 29.69
C ASP A 36 -21.22 15.72 28.76
N GLY A 37 -20.31 16.68 28.61
CA GLY A 37 -20.47 17.83 27.73
C GLY A 37 -20.56 17.41 26.27
N PHE A 38 -19.68 16.52 25.79
CA PHE A 38 -19.68 16.00 24.42
C PHE A 38 -20.97 15.22 24.13
N GLN A 39 -21.36 14.29 25.02
CA GLN A 39 -22.59 13.53 24.87
C GLN A 39 -23.80 14.44 24.77
N LYS A 40 -23.88 15.47 25.63
CA LYS A 40 -24.95 16.47 25.60
C LYS A 40 -24.98 17.25 24.29
N ILE A 41 -23.80 17.71 23.79
CA ILE A 41 -23.69 18.44 22.54
C ILE A 41 -24.18 17.57 21.39
N ILE A 42 -23.68 16.34 21.24
CA ILE A 42 -24.07 15.46 20.13
C ILE A 42 -25.59 15.19 20.20
N ARG A 43 -26.14 14.81 21.36
CA ARG A 43 -27.55 14.53 21.52
C ARG A 43 -28.45 15.73 21.20
N THR A 44 -28.05 16.96 21.57
CA THR A 44 -28.88 18.15 21.42
C THR A 44 -28.67 18.92 20.13
N LYS A 45 -27.48 18.82 19.50
CA LYS A 45 -27.13 19.62 18.32
C LYS A 45 -27.12 18.80 17.03
N ASP A 46 -26.89 17.50 17.10
CA ASP A 46 -27.01 16.57 15.96
C ASP A 46 -28.22 15.63 16.16
N GLY A 47 -28.20 14.77 17.18
CA GLY A 47 -29.27 13.84 17.52
C GLY A 47 -29.45 12.66 16.55
N THR A 48 -28.67 12.58 15.47
CA THR A 48 -28.84 11.57 14.41
C THR A 48 -27.68 10.59 14.33
N ARG A 49 -26.48 11.00 14.73
CA ARG A 49 -25.26 10.18 14.61
C ARG A 49 -24.84 9.57 15.93
N HIS A 50 -24.20 8.43 15.82
CA HIS A 50 -23.62 7.75 16.97
C HIS A 50 -22.48 8.58 17.59
N TYR A 51 -22.54 8.69 18.93
CA TYR A 51 -21.42 9.19 19.73
C TYR A 51 -20.54 8.02 20.14
N HIS A 52 -19.26 8.10 19.85
CA HIS A 52 -18.26 7.10 20.20
C HIS A 52 -17.19 7.76 21.07
N GLY A 53 -17.10 7.44 22.35
CA GLY A 53 -16.32 8.19 23.35
C GLY A 53 -14.83 8.32 23.08
N ASN A 54 -14.21 7.32 22.43
CA ASN A 54 -12.79 7.37 22.06
C ASN A 54 -12.47 6.41 20.90
N SER A 55 -11.26 6.52 20.33
CA SER A 55 -10.83 5.75 19.16
C SER A 55 -10.44 4.30 19.45
N ARG A 56 -10.47 3.81 20.68
CA ARG A 56 -9.96 2.49 21.08
C ARG A 56 -11.02 1.51 21.54
N ASP A 57 -12.03 1.98 22.27
CA ASP A 57 -12.94 1.11 23.02
C ASP A 57 -14.30 0.94 22.34
N VAL A 58 -15.03 -0.08 22.77
CA VAL A 58 -16.43 -0.42 22.45
C VAL A 58 -16.76 -0.53 20.97
N ASN A 59 -16.99 -1.76 20.50
CA ASN A 59 -17.35 -2.10 19.11
C ASN A 59 -16.27 -1.78 18.05
N LEU A 60 -15.10 -1.32 18.47
CA LEU A 60 -13.95 -1.12 17.62
C LEU A 60 -12.94 -2.25 17.85
N CYS A 61 -12.15 -2.54 16.82
CA CYS A 61 -10.91 -3.29 17.00
C CYS A 61 -9.97 -2.45 17.86
N PRO A 62 -9.25 -3.02 18.85
CA PRO A 62 -8.19 -2.31 19.53
C PRO A 62 -7.24 -1.66 18.52
N SER A 63 -6.94 -0.38 18.70
CA SER A 63 -6.03 0.33 17.79
C SER A 63 -4.63 -0.31 17.75
N GLY A 64 -3.94 -0.19 16.62
CA GLY A 64 -2.66 -0.83 16.34
C GLY A 64 -2.79 -2.25 15.75
N PRO A 65 -1.67 -2.98 15.62
CA PRO A 65 -0.33 -2.54 16.02
C PRO A 65 0.25 -1.42 15.16
N TRP A 66 1.29 -0.74 15.68
CA TRP A 66 2.08 0.27 14.96
C TRP A 66 3.52 -0.17 14.76
N HIS A 67 3.87 -1.37 15.21
CA HIS A 67 5.20 -1.97 15.08
C HIS A 67 5.27 -2.87 13.85
N TYR A 68 6.49 -3.16 13.41
CA TYR A 68 6.74 -4.13 12.36
C TYR A 68 6.38 -5.55 12.83
N ILE A 69 5.72 -6.29 11.96
CA ILE A 69 5.44 -7.71 12.16
C ILE A 69 6.26 -8.47 11.12
N ASP A 70 7.27 -9.21 11.57
CA ASP A 70 8.20 -9.94 10.71
C ASP A 70 7.51 -11.06 9.92
N ASN A 71 6.57 -11.76 10.53
CA ASN A 71 5.67 -12.63 9.80
C ASN A 71 4.42 -11.85 9.32
N GLN A 72 4.56 -11.16 8.20
CA GLN A 72 3.48 -10.31 7.64
C GLN A 72 2.16 -11.08 7.39
N LEU A 73 2.20 -12.42 7.28
CA LEU A 73 1.01 -13.25 7.13
C LEU A 73 0.15 -13.30 8.40
N GLU A 74 0.68 -12.89 9.54
CA GLU A 74 -0.11 -12.81 10.78
C GLU A 74 -1.29 -11.85 10.67
N TYR A 75 -1.21 -10.81 9.83
CA TYR A 75 -2.37 -9.96 9.56
C TYR A 75 -3.55 -10.78 9.03
N LEU A 76 -3.27 -11.75 8.14
CA LEU A 76 -4.28 -12.65 7.56
C LEU A 76 -4.79 -13.69 8.57
N ASN A 77 -4.03 -13.98 9.65
CA ASN A 77 -4.32 -15.03 10.62
C ASN A 77 -5.05 -14.54 11.87
N GLY A 78 -6.04 -13.68 11.74
CA GLY A 78 -6.96 -13.41 12.85
C GLY A 78 -6.92 -12.02 13.45
N ARG A 79 -5.98 -11.13 13.06
CA ARG A 79 -5.94 -9.77 13.59
C ARG A 79 -7.10 -8.89 13.10
N ALA A 80 -7.53 -9.08 11.85
CA ALA A 80 -8.62 -8.29 11.29
C ALA A 80 -9.95 -8.57 11.98
N ASN A 81 -10.48 -7.57 12.66
CA ASN A 81 -11.74 -7.62 13.39
C ASN A 81 -12.34 -6.21 13.54
N GLY A 82 -13.66 -6.10 13.47
CA GLY A 82 -14.38 -4.86 13.69
C GLY A 82 -13.97 -3.71 12.77
N PHE A 83 -14.04 -2.50 13.27
CA PHE A 83 -13.56 -1.28 12.64
C PHE A 83 -12.26 -0.86 13.35
N SER A 84 -11.13 -0.92 12.66
CA SER A 84 -9.86 -0.44 13.20
C SER A 84 -9.69 1.04 12.91
N THR A 85 -9.53 1.82 13.95
CA THR A 85 -9.33 3.28 13.83
C THR A 85 -7.89 3.67 13.55
N GLU A 86 -6.96 2.79 13.89
CA GLU A 86 -5.53 3.01 13.69
C GLU A 86 -4.82 1.67 13.48
N LEU A 87 -4.24 1.48 12.33
CA LEU A 87 -3.35 0.37 12.04
C LEU A 87 -2.19 0.89 11.20
N GLY A 88 -0.96 0.66 11.59
CA GLY A 88 0.20 1.13 10.88
C GLY A 88 1.41 0.24 11.06
N ALA A 89 2.45 0.55 10.33
CA ALA A 89 3.73 -0.12 10.45
C ALA A 89 4.86 0.80 9.96
N PRO A 90 6.09 0.57 10.42
CA PRO A 90 7.27 1.27 9.93
C PRO A 90 7.34 1.26 8.41
N SER A 91 7.72 2.37 7.83
CA SER A 91 7.79 2.55 6.38
C SER A 91 8.89 3.56 6.02
N VAL A 92 10.06 3.06 5.61
CA VAL A 92 11.19 3.92 5.23
C VAL A 92 10.90 4.63 3.90
N PRO A 93 11.12 5.95 3.83
CA PRO A 93 11.03 6.72 2.58
C PRO A 93 12.05 6.28 1.51
N THR A 94 12.02 6.92 0.35
CA THR A 94 13.06 6.74 -0.66
C THR A 94 14.37 7.43 -0.22
N ALA A 95 15.51 6.96 -0.72
CA ALA A 95 16.80 7.56 -0.41
C ALA A 95 16.88 9.03 -0.87
N GLU A 96 16.19 9.37 -1.97
CA GLU A 96 16.13 10.75 -2.46
C GLU A 96 15.42 11.66 -1.45
N THR A 97 14.34 11.19 -0.84
CA THR A 97 13.64 11.93 0.23
C THR A 97 14.53 12.10 1.46
N LEU A 98 15.20 11.03 1.91
CA LEU A 98 16.07 11.10 3.09
C LEU A 98 17.19 12.11 2.93
N ARG A 99 17.80 12.20 1.74
CA ARG A 99 18.85 13.19 1.43
C ARG A 99 18.42 14.65 1.52
N LYS A 100 17.12 14.92 1.60
CA LYS A 100 16.61 16.29 1.75
C LYS A 100 16.66 16.80 3.18
N PHE A 101 16.81 15.89 4.17
CA PHE A 101 16.78 16.29 5.58
C PHE A 101 17.78 15.57 6.49
N ILE A 102 18.44 14.50 6.03
CA ILE A 102 19.55 13.86 6.75
C ILE A 102 20.87 14.28 6.09
N PRO A 103 21.84 14.82 6.86
CA PRO A 103 23.18 15.17 6.36
C PRO A 103 23.86 13.96 5.68
N ALA A 104 24.70 14.21 4.70
CA ALA A 104 25.31 13.16 3.89
C ALA A 104 26.15 12.16 4.72
N GLU A 105 26.86 12.66 5.73
CA GLU A 105 27.67 11.88 6.68
C GLU A 105 26.83 10.98 7.58
N ASP A 106 25.57 11.33 7.82
CA ASP A 106 24.64 10.61 8.71
C ASP A 106 23.67 9.70 7.96
N LEU A 107 23.69 9.72 6.62
CA LEU A 107 22.79 8.89 5.80
C LEU A 107 23.05 7.40 5.91
N TRP A 108 24.32 7.00 6.01
CA TRP A 108 24.70 5.59 6.08
C TRP A 108 26.07 5.38 6.74
N PRO A 109 26.21 4.37 7.65
CA PRO A 109 25.12 3.52 8.17
C PRO A 109 24.07 4.33 8.91
N ILE A 110 22.94 3.70 9.26
CA ILE A 110 21.87 4.34 10.04
C ILE A 110 22.47 4.92 11.32
N SER A 111 22.31 6.24 11.53
CA SER A 111 22.90 7.02 12.60
C SER A 111 21.86 7.52 13.61
N ASP A 112 22.31 8.20 14.68
CA ASP A 112 21.43 8.84 15.65
C ASP A 112 20.54 9.94 15.02
N VAL A 113 20.93 10.50 13.87
CA VAL A 113 20.10 11.47 13.15
C VAL A 113 18.81 10.83 12.64
N TRP A 114 18.84 9.55 12.24
CA TRP A 114 17.63 8.83 11.91
C TRP A 114 16.70 8.69 13.11
N TYR A 115 17.25 8.51 14.32
CA TYR A 115 16.48 8.52 15.56
C TYR A 115 15.76 9.84 15.80
N TYR A 116 16.45 10.94 15.55
CA TYR A 116 15.85 12.26 15.64
C TYR A 116 14.64 12.41 14.69
N HIS A 117 14.67 11.71 13.57
CA HIS A 117 13.60 11.64 12.59
C HIS A 117 12.65 10.44 12.77
N ASP A 118 12.42 10.02 14.03
CA ASP A 118 11.46 8.99 14.46
C ASP A 118 11.85 7.52 14.19
N LEU A 119 13.08 7.22 13.76
CA LEU A 119 13.53 5.83 13.69
C LEU A 119 13.96 5.32 15.08
N HIS A 120 13.02 5.04 15.96
CA HIS A 120 13.30 4.58 17.32
C HIS A 120 13.52 3.07 17.37
N TYR A 121 14.77 2.64 17.51
CA TYR A 121 15.20 1.22 17.52
C TYR A 121 14.49 0.35 18.56
N GLU A 122 14.24 0.90 19.73
CA GLU A 122 13.60 0.20 20.84
C GLU A 122 12.08 0.12 20.66
N SER A 123 11.52 0.95 19.77
CA SER A 123 10.10 1.06 19.49
C SER A 123 9.78 0.51 18.10
N PHE A 124 8.55 0.06 17.89
CA PHE A 124 8.02 -0.28 16.56
C PHE A 124 8.72 -1.42 15.81
N ASP A 125 9.61 -2.14 16.50
CA ASP A 125 10.34 -3.32 16.01
C ASP A 125 11.23 -3.05 14.77
N TRP A 126 11.90 -1.90 14.76
CA TRP A 126 12.83 -1.50 13.71
C TRP A 126 13.97 -2.48 13.46
N LYS A 127 14.48 -3.16 14.49
CA LYS A 127 15.53 -4.17 14.32
C LYS A 127 15.11 -5.27 13.37
N ASN A 128 13.90 -5.79 13.54
CA ASN A 128 13.37 -6.84 12.68
C ASN A 128 13.07 -6.30 11.28
N TYR A 129 12.56 -5.07 11.16
CA TYR A 129 12.36 -4.42 9.88
C TYR A 129 13.67 -4.30 9.08
N ILE A 130 14.73 -3.75 9.68
CA ILE A 130 16.05 -3.59 9.05
C ILE A 130 16.63 -4.95 8.68
N ARG A 131 16.59 -5.92 9.60
CA ARG A 131 17.02 -7.31 9.33
C ARG A 131 16.33 -7.90 8.08
N ASP A 132 15.03 -7.71 7.96
CA ASP A 132 14.27 -8.31 6.87
C ASP A 132 14.45 -7.54 5.55
N VAL A 133 14.70 -6.23 5.60
CA VAL A 133 15.19 -5.46 4.44
C VAL A 133 16.53 -6.01 3.96
N ASP A 134 17.46 -6.29 4.87
CA ASP A 134 18.78 -6.83 4.51
C ASP A 134 18.71 -8.25 3.94
N LYS A 135 17.80 -9.11 4.41
CA LYS A 135 17.56 -10.45 3.89
C LYS A 135 17.04 -10.49 2.44
N LEU A 136 16.55 -9.36 1.91
CA LEU A 136 16.18 -9.26 0.48
C LEU A 136 17.41 -9.31 -0.44
N GLY A 137 18.61 -9.24 0.10
CA GLY A 137 19.87 -9.31 -0.62
C GLY A 137 20.72 -10.50 -0.22
N ALA A 138 21.69 -10.84 -1.08
CA ALA A 138 22.73 -11.84 -0.77
C ALA A 138 23.67 -11.38 0.37
N ALA A 139 23.66 -10.08 0.70
CA ALA A 139 24.40 -9.46 1.78
C ALA A 139 23.61 -8.26 2.33
N PRO A 140 23.94 -7.79 3.55
CA PRO A 140 23.37 -6.55 4.08
C PRO A 140 23.55 -5.37 3.12
N SER A 141 22.67 -4.39 3.22
CA SER A 141 22.69 -3.20 2.39
C SER A 141 24.01 -2.42 2.59
N ARG A 142 24.62 -2.01 1.48
CA ARG A 142 25.94 -1.35 1.49
C ARG A 142 25.84 0.18 1.58
N ASN A 143 24.69 0.73 1.27
CA ASN A 143 24.41 2.15 1.25
C ASN A 143 22.90 2.42 1.37
N VAL A 144 22.56 3.69 1.56
CA VAL A 144 21.17 4.13 1.73
C VAL A 144 20.29 3.84 0.52
N ASP A 145 20.82 3.90 -0.71
CA ASP A 145 20.04 3.64 -1.93
C ASP A 145 19.59 2.19 -1.99
N GLU A 146 20.51 1.27 -1.72
CA GLU A 146 20.23 -0.15 -1.69
C GLU A 146 19.24 -0.50 -0.58
N PHE A 147 19.46 0.04 0.61
CA PHE A 147 18.56 -0.14 1.75
C PHE A 147 17.14 0.36 1.46
N CYS A 148 17.01 1.61 1.03
CA CYS A 148 15.71 2.20 0.74
C CYS A 148 15.00 1.51 -0.43
N SER A 149 15.73 1.06 -1.44
CA SER A 149 15.17 0.33 -2.56
C SER A 149 14.56 -1.00 -2.12
N ARG A 150 15.29 -1.78 -1.31
CA ARG A 150 14.78 -3.03 -0.71
C ARG A 150 13.62 -2.76 0.25
N ALA A 151 13.70 -1.70 1.05
CA ALA A 151 12.65 -1.31 1.98
C ALA A 151 11.30 -1.10 1.28
N GLN A 152 11.28 -0.64 0.02
CA GLN A 152 10.02 -0.47 -0.72
C GLN A 152 9.29 -1.79 -0.96
N PHE A 153 10.00 -2.91 -1.11
CA PHE A 153 9.39 -4.24 -1.20
C PHE A 153 8.66 -4.60 0.10
N ILE A 154 9.32 -4.40 1.24
CA ILE A 154 8.72 -4.64 2.56
C ILE A 154 7.51 -3.72 2.76
N ASN A 155 7.67 -2.44 2.51
CA ASN A 155 6.63 -1.43 2.64
C ASN A 155 5.37 -1.80 1.84
N TYR A 156 5.55 -2.21 0.57
CA TYR A 156 4.45 -2.58 -0.31
C TYR A 156 3.68 -3.79 0.20
N ASN A 157 4.39 -4.89 0.48
CA ASN A 157 3.76 -6.13 0.89
C ASN A 157 3.08 -6.01 2.26
N LEU A 158 3.72 -5.33 3.21
CA LEU A 158 3.20 -5.10 4.54
C LEU A 158 1.87 -4.34 4.51
N HIS A 159 1.83 -3.20 3.82
CA HIS A 159 0.61 -2.39 3.73
C HIS A 159 -0.49 -3.06 2.90
N ARG A 160 -0.14 -3.79 1.85
CA ARG A 160 -1.12 -4.60 1.13
C ARG A 160 -1.73 -5.67 2.04
N ASN A 161 -0.92 -6.42 2.77
CA ASN A 161 -1.39 -7.49 3.65
C ASN A 161 -2.28 -6.98 4.78
N MET A 162 -2.00 -5.78 5.33
CA MET A 162 -2.89 -5.15 6.31
C MET A 162 -4.32 -4.99 5.78
N PHE A 163 -4.46 -4.37 4.61
CA PHE A 163 -5.80 -4.13 4.03
C PHE A 163 -6.45 -5.41 3.52
N GLU A 164 -5.71 -6.33 2.89
CA GLU A 164 -6.23 -7.63 2.45
C GLU A 164 -6.76 -8.46 3.64
N ALA A 165 -6.15 -8.32 4.81
CA ALA A 165 -6.63 -8.98 6.03
C ALA A 165 -8.02 -8.52 6.45
N TRP A 166 -8.30 -7.22 6.35
CA TRP A 166 -9.66 -6.69 6.61
C TRP A 166 -10.63 -7.08 5.50
N ASN A 167 -10.21 -6.98 4.25
CA ASN A 167 -11.02 -7.33 3.09
C ASN A 167 -11.55 -8.77 3.16
N GLN A 168 -10.70 -9.76 3.53
CA GLN A 168 -11.11 -11.18 3.59
C GLN A 168 -12.22 -11.47 4.62
N LYS A 169 -12.49 -10.55 5.53
CA LYS A 169 -13.47 -10.71 6.61
C LYS A 169 -14.69 -9.80 6.50
N MET A 170 -14.76 -8.99 5.44
CA MET A 170 -15.91 -8.11 5.23
C MET A 170 -17.11 -8.96 4.81
N TRP A 171 -18.30 -8.69 5.27
CA TRP A 171 -18.80 -7.74 6.26
C TRP A 171 -19.17 -8.47 7.56
N ASN A 172 -18.70 -9.72 7.69
CA ASN A 172 -19.06 -10.57 8.82
C ASN A 172 -18.31 -10.21 10.11
N TYR A 173 -17.00 -9.97 9.99
CA TYR A 173 -16.13 -9.73 11.13
C TYR A 173 -15.39 -8.39 11.05
N SER A 174 -15.28 -7.78 9.87
CA SER A 174 -14.63 -6.49 9.69
C SER A 174 -15.52 -5.53 8.93
N SER A 175 -15.45 -4.25 9.27
CA SER A 175 -16.26 -3.18 8.67
C SER A 175 -15.43 -1.99 8.18
N GLY A 176 -14.17 -1.88 8.58
CA GLY A 176 -13.30 -0.81 8.10
C GLY A 176 -11.94 -0.79 8.77
N LEU A 177 -11.03 -0.07 8.12
CA LEU A 177 -9.67 0.14 8.56
C LEU A 177 -9.23 1.55 8.21
N LEU A 178 -8.74 2.30 9.20
CA LEU A 178 -8.07 3.58 9.00
C LEU A 178 -6.57 3.41 9.23
N LEU A 179 -5.79 3.94 8.31
CA LEU A 179 -4.33 3.82 8.36
C LEU A 179 -3.72 4.88 9.28
N TRP A 180 -2.87 4.47 10.20
CA TRP A 180 -1.97 5.30 10.95
C TRP A 180 -0.55 5.16 10.40
N MET A 181 -0.04 6.11 9.61
CA MET A 181 -0.74 7.26 9.08
C MET A 181 -0.31 7.56 7.65
N SER A 182 -0.90 8.57 6.99
CA SER A 182 -0.65 8.84 5.58
C SER A 182 0.53 9.79 5.35
N HIS A 183 0.59 10.92 6.06
CA HIS A 183 1.55 12.00 5.80
C HIS A 183 2.11 12.60 7.11
N PRO A 184 3.42 12.83 7.22
CA PRO A 184 4.03 13.41 8.40
C PRO A 184 3.84 14.93 8.45
N ALA A 185 3.78 15.49 9.65
CA ALA A 185 3.76 16.93 9.87
C ALA A 185 5.14 17.60 9.70
N TRP A 186 6.20 16.81 9.71
CA TRP A 186 7.60 17.22 9.58
C TRP A 186 8.42 16.09 8.94
N PRO A 187 9.66 16.29 8.47
CA PRO A 187 10.48 15.21 7.90
C PRO A 187 10.70 14.09 8.90
N SER A 188 10.01 12.96 8.74
CA SER A 188 10.14 11.78 9.57
C SER A 188 10.14 10.50 8.74
N VAL A 189 10.59 9.40 9.33
CA VAL A 189 10.81 8.10 8.65
C VAL A 189 9.89 6.99 9.14
N ILE A 190 8.78 7.35 9.81
CA ILE A 190 7.89 6.37 10.44
C ILE A 190 6.48 6.41 9.86
N TRP A 191 5.82 5.24 9.72
CA TRP A 191 4.41 4.97 9.41
C TRP A 191 3.79 5.55 8.13
N GLN A 192 4.44 6.47 7.44
CA GLN A 192 3.81 7.21 6.37
C GLN A 192 3.69 6.40 5.09
N THR A 193 2.63 6.65 4.31
CA THR A 193 2.47 6.10 2.98
C THR A 193 3.05 7.01 1.90
N TYR A 194 3.19 8.29 2.21
CA TYR A 194 3.97 9.25 1.41
C TYR A 194 4.76 10.18 2.34
N SER A 195 5.91 10.58 1.85
CA SER A 195 6.91 11.31 2.63
C SER A 195 6.55 12.78 2.81
N TYR A 196 7.31 13.49 3.63
CA TYR A 196 7.15 14.93 3.86
C TYR A 196 7.16 15.76 2.57
N ASP A 197 7.94 15.35 1.58
CA ASP A 197 8.03 15.96 0.26
C ASP A 197 6.98 15.49 -0.74
N TYR A 198 5.96 14.74 -0.27
CA TYR A 198 4.89 14.13 -1.06
C TYR A 198 5.33 13.02 -2.02
N GLU A 199 6.52 12.44 -1.85
CA GLU A 199 6.90 11.25 -2.58
C GLU A 199 6.06 10.05 -2.11
N THR A 200 5.41 9.36 -3.05
CA THR A 200 4.66 8.13 -2.77
C THR A 200 5.58 6.92 -2.86
N HIS A 201 5.64 6.13 -1.81
CA HIS A 201 6.51 4.95 -1.76
C HIS A 201 5.74 3.63 -1.64
N GLY A 202 6.43 2.52 -1.44
CA GLY A 202 5.85 1.18 -1.50
C GLY A 202 4.59 1.00 -0.66
N SER A 203 4.55 1.57 0.54
CA SER A 203 3.39 1.52 1.44
C SER A 203 2.13 2.12 0.82
N PHE A 204 2.24 3.27 0.13
CA PHE A 204 1.11 3.89 -0.57
C PHE A 204 0.53 2.95 -1.63
N TYR A 205 1.39 2.39 -2.48
CA TYR A 205 0.92 1.54 -3.58
C TYR A 205 0.44 0.18 -3.11
N GLY A 206 1.01 -0.37 -2.01
CA GLY A 206 0.51 -1.57 -1.36
C GLY A 206 -0.90 -1.39 -0.82
N ALA A 207 -1.13 -0.33 -0.04
CA ALA A 207 -2.46 0.03 0.47
C ALA A 207 -3.44 0.30 -0.67
N LYS A 208 -3.03 1.11 -1.67
CA LYS A 208 -3.84 1.41 -2.86
C LYS A 208 -4.26 0.16 -3.61
N LYS A 209 -3.37 -0.84 -3.76
CA LYS A 209 -3.67 -2.11 -4.41
C LYS A 209 -4.77 -2.86 -3.69
N ALA A 210 -4.65 -3.04 -2.38
CA ALA A 210 -5.65 -3.74 -1.58
C ALA A 210 -6.99 -2.97 -1.44
N CYS A 211 -6.97 -1.65 -1.63
CA CYS A 211 -8.16 -0.78 -1.60
C CYS A 211 -8.83 -0.59 -2.97
N GLU A 212 -8.46 -1.36 -4.01
CA GLU A 212 -9.18 -1.34 -5.28
C GLU A 212 -10.68 -1.65 -5.04
N PRO A 213 -11.63 -0.88 -5.62
CA PRO A 213 -13.05 -1.14 -5.42
C PRO A 213 -13.50 -2.54 -5.86
N ILE A 214 -12.82 -3.12 -6.82
CA ILE A 214 -12.89 -4.53 -7.20
C ILE A 214 -11.48 -5.06 -7.14
N HIS A 215 -11.23 -5.96 -6.18
CA HIS A 215 -9.91 -6.46 -5.86
C HIS A 215 -9.88 -7.99 -5.83
N ILE A 216 -8.87 -8.59 -6.46
CA ILE A 216 -8.60 -10.02 -6.35
C ILE A 216 -7.44 -10.24 -5.39
N GLN A 217 -7.63 -11.09 -4.39
CA GLN A 217 -6.61 -11.41 -3.40
C GLN A 217 -6.51 -12.92 -3.14
N TRP A 218 -5.34 -13.35 -2.74
CA TRP A 218 -5.06 -14.72 -2.33
C TRP A 218 -4.56 -14.77 -0.89
N ASN A 219 -5.28 -15.47 -0.04
CA ASN A 219 -4.86 -15.70 1.33
C ASN A 219 -3.85 -16.85 1.36
N GLN A 220 -2.60 -16.50 1.63
CA GLN A 220 -1.47 -17.45 1.62
C GLN A 220 -1.51 -18.46 2.76
N ILE A 221 -2.32 -18.24 3.81
CA ILE A 221 -2.43 -19.14 4.97
C ILE A 221 -3.41 -20.27 4.69
N ASN A 222 -4.60 -19.94 4.15
CA ASN A 222 -5.66 -20.93 3.93
C ASN A 222 -5.88 -21.27 2.44
N GLY A 223 -5.06 -20.71 1.55
CA GLY A 223 -5.12 -20.97 0.11
C GLY A 223 -6.31 -20.34 -0.63
N LYS A 224 -7.19 -19.61 0.04
CA LYS A 224 -8.39 -19.07 -0.59
C LYS A 224 -8.06 -17.94 -1.54
N LEU A 225 -8.49 -18.07 -2.79
CA LEU A 225 -8.52 -17.02 -3.78
C LEU A 225 -9.89 -16.37 -3.77
N GLN A 226 -9.93 -15.06 -3.54
CA GLN A 226 -11.13 -14.30 -3.24
C GLN A 226 -11.22 -13.05 -4.12
N VAL A 227 -12.45 -12.65 -4.45
CA VAL A 227 -12.75 -11.36 -5.07
C VAL A 227 -13.56 -10.52 -4.12
N ILE A 228 -13.06 -9.33 -3.84
CA ILE A 228 -13.73 -8.28 -3.10
C ILE A 228 -14.39 -7.35 -4.11
N ASN A 229 -15.66 -7.08 -3.94
CA ASN A 229 -16.38 -6.09 -4.73
C ASN A 229 -17.13 -5.15 -3.79
N THR A 230 -16.64 -3.93 -3.64
CA THR A 230 -17.31 -2.89 -2.84
C THR A 230 -18.25 -2.02 -3.67
N THR A 231 -18.42 -2.32 -4.96
CA THR A 231 -19.29 -1.57 -5.85
C THR A 231 -20.73 -2.12 -5.85
N LEU A 232 -21.64 -1.33 -6.37
CA LEU A 232 -23.04 -1.73 -6.57
C LEU A 232 -23.29 -2.44 -7.90
N LYS A 233 -22.23 -2.89 -8.60
CA LYS A 233 -22.31 -3.58 -9.89
C LYS A 233 -21.82 -5.01 -9.76
N ALA A 234 -22.66 -5.98 -10.10
CA ALA A 234 -22.25 -7.37 -10.20
C ALA A 234 -21.40 -7.62 -11.45
N ILE A 235 -20.56 -8.64 -11.41
CA ILE A 235 -19.73 -9.07 -12.54
C ILE A 235 -20.07 -10.53 -12.86
N PRO A 236 -21.04 -10.78 -13.74
CA PRO A 236 -21.44 -12.13 -14.10
C PRO A 236 -20.41 -12.78 -15.03
N ASN A 237 -20.22 -14.09 -14.89
CA ASN A 237 -19.31 -14.89 -15.71
C ASN A 237 -17.88 -14.34 -15.75
N ALA A 238 -17.40 -13.82 -14.65
CA ALA A 238 -16.02 -13.37 -14.50
C ALA A 238 -15.07 -14.57 -14.54
N LYS A 239 -13.92 -14.39 -15.19
CA LYS A 239 -12.87 -15.41 -15.24
C LYS A 239 -11.84 -15.08 -14.18
N VAL A 240 -11.56 -16.02 -13.30
CA VAL A 240 -10.53 -15.92 -12.27
C VAL A 240 -9.38 -16.86 -12.63
N LEU A 241 -8.15 -16.32 -12.66
CA LEU A 241 -6.94 -17.07 -12.96
C LEU A 241 -5.97 -16.98 -11.77
N PHE A 242 -5.30 -18.08 -11.52
CA PHE A 242 -4.15 -18.18 -10.62
C PHE A 242 -3.00 -18.80 -11.40
N SER A 243 -1.89 -18.09 -11.51
CA SER A 243 -0.73 -18.52 -12.28
C SER A 243 0.54 -18.39 -11.47
N ILE A 244 1.47 -19.34 -11.61
CA ILE A 244 2.79 -19.32 -10.97
C ILE A 244 3.86 -19.20 -12.06
N TYR A 245 4.78 -18.27 -11.85
CA TYR A 245 5.90 -18.03 -12.76
C TYR A 245 7.23 -18.11 -12.01
N ASN A 246 8.24 -18.72 -12.63
CA ASN A 246 9.60 -18.62 -12.11
C ASN A 246 10.24 -17.25 -12.42
N LEU A 247 11.44 -16.99 -11.92
CA LEU A 247 12.14 -15.70 -12.08
C LEU A 247 12.41 -15.33 -13.55
N SER A 248 12.50 -16.32 -14.46
CA SER A 248 12.60 -16.05 -15.90
C SER A 248 11.25 -15.72 -16.57
N GLY A 249 10.15 -15.70 -15.82
CA GLY A 249 8.81 -15.44 -16.35
C GLY A 249 8.18 -16.63 -17.08
N LYS A 250 8.77 -17.83 -16.97
CA LYS A 250 8.17 -19.07 -17.48
C LYS A 250 7.01 -19.46 -16.58
N LYS A 251 5.82 -19.69 -17.16
CA LYS A 251 4.66 -20.19 -16.42
C LYS A 251 4.89 -21.64 -16.01
N LEU A 252 4.81 -21.91 -14.71
CA LEU A 252 4.98 -23.24 -14.13
C LEU A 252 3.63 -23.91 -13.86
N TYR A 253 2.60 -23.10 -13.52
CA TYR A 253 1.28 -23.60 -13.16
C TYR A 253 0.20 -22.58 -13.53
N GLU A 254 -0.99 -23.08 -13.86
CA GLU A 254 -2.17 -22.23 -14.04
C GLU A 254 -3.44 -22.98 -13.65
N GLN A 255 -4.31 -22.33 -12.93
CA GLN A 255 -5.67 -22.76 -12.66
C GLN A 255 -6.64 -21.63 -12.96
N LYS A 256 -7.82 -21.98 -13.51
CA LYS A 256 -8.85 -21.00 -13.86
C LYS A 256 -10.24 -21.51 -13.50
N ILE A 257 -11.12 -20.57 -13.16
CA ILE A 257 -12.54 -20.83 -12.89
C ILE A 257 -13.38 -19.67 -13.42
N VAL A 258 -14.67 -19.91 -13.64
CA VAL A 258 -15.66 -18.88 -13.93
C VAL A 258 -16.56 -18.72 -12.72
N VAL A 259 -16.75 -17.48 -12.27
CA VAL A 259 -17.55 -17.15 -11.08
C VAL A 259 -18.50 -15.97 -11.38
N ASN A 260 -19.56 -15.88 -10.61
CA ASN A 260 -20.37 -14.65 -10.54
C ASN A 260 -19.91 -13.87 -9.31
N VAL A 261 -19.53 -12.61 -9.51
CA VAL A 261 -19.13 -11.71 -8.41
C VAL A 261 -20.29 -10.80 -8.07
N ASP A 262 -20.85 -10.93 -6.89
CA ASP A 262 -21.98 -10.14 -6.41
C ASP A 262 -21.58 -8.73 -6.01
N THR A 263 -22.58 -7.87 -5.87
CA THR A 263 -22.42 -6.46 -5.41
C THR A 263 -22.11 -6.39 -3.94
N ASN A 264 -21.23 -5.46 -3.53
CA ASN A 264 -20.90 -5.15 -2.15
C ASN A 264 -20.64 -6.40 -1.28
N ARG A 265 -19.81 -7.32 -1.79
CA ARG A 265 -19.59 -8.64 -1.17
C ARG A 265 -18.22 -9.19 -1.48
N LEU A 266 -17.77 -10.08 -0.59
CA LEU A 266 -16.67 -11.00 -0.83
C LEU A 266 -17.21 -12.25 -1.54
N THR A 267 -16.50 -12.73 -2.55
CA THR A 267 -16.76 -13.97 -3.27
C THR A 267 -15.57 -14.91 -3.12
N ASP A 268 -15.74 -16.05 -2.46
CA ASP A 268 -14.76 -17.13 -2.47
C ASP A 268 -14.78 -17.81 -3.85
N CYS A 269 -13.64 -17.84 -4.52
CA CYS A 269 -13.53 -18.35 -5.89
C CYS A 269 -13.06 -19.79 -5.92
N MET A 270 -11.89 -20.05 -5.35
CA MET A 270 -11.28 -21.38 -5.28
C MET A 270 -10.28 -21.45 -4.13
N GLU A 271 -9.89 -22.64 -3.76
CA GLU A 271 -8.80 -22.90 -2.83
C GLU A 271 -7.60 -23.44 -3.60
N ILE A 272 -6.42 -22.88 -3.36
CA ILE A 272 -5.18 -23.17 -4.08
C ILE A 272 -4.12 -23.60 -3.10
N SER A 273 -3.51 -24.73 -3.37
CA SER A 273 -2.24 -25.15 -2.79
C SER A 273 -1.14 -25.08 -3.84
N ILE A 274 0.02 -24.53 -3.49
CA ILE A 274 1.17 -24.52 -4.39
C ILE A 274 1.58 -25.97 -4.67
N PRO A 275 1.73 -26.39 -5.95
CA PRO A 275 2.16 -27.75 -6.28
C PRO A 275 3.49 -28.11 -5.64
N SER A 276 3.62 -29.30 -5.08
CA SER A 276 4.80 -29.77 -4.33
C SER A 276 6.12 -29.79 -5.14
N GLY A 277 6.02 -29.74 -6.47
CA GLY A 277 7.20 -29.64 -7.36
C GLY A 277 7.74 -28.21 -7.55
N ILE A 278 7.09 -27.18 -6.98
CA ILE A 278 7.53 -25.79 -7.06
C ILE A 278 8.15 -25.42 -5.72
N ASN A 279 9.49 -25.44 -5.65
CA ASN A 279 10.25 -25.21 -4.42
C ASN A 279 11.14 -23.97 -4.47
N GLU A 280 11.12 -23.24 -5.59
CA GLU A 280 11.90 -22.04 -5.80
C GLU A 280 11.05 -20.76 -5.61
N LEU A 281 11.71 -19.64 -5.35
CA LEU A 281 11.08 -18.34 -5.31
C LEU A 281 10.33 -18.09 -6.62
N SER A 282 9.05 -17.83 -6.52
CA SER A 282 8.13 -17.73 -7.65
C SER A 282 7.23 -16.49 -7.53
N LEU A 283 6.84 -15.94 -8.68
CA LEU A 283 5.79 -14.95 -8.77
C LEU A 283 4.44 -15.63 -8.95
N ILE A 284 3.55 -15.45 -8.00
CA ILE A 284 2.14 -15.83 -8.14
C ILE A 284 1.38 -14.61 -8.63
N ARG A 285 0.69 -14.77 -9.75
CA ARG A 285 -0.22 -13.76 -10.30
C ARG A 285 -1.65 -14.25 -10.26
N THR A 286 -2.51 -13.49 -9.61
CA THR A 286 -3.96 -13.67 -9.61
C THR A 286 -4.60 -12.63 -10.53
N GLN A 287 -5.61 -13.02 -11.31
CA GLN A 287 -6.28 -12.12 -12.25
C GLN A 287 -7.79 -12.33 -12.23
N LEU A 288 -8.51 -11.22 -12.22
CA LEU A 288 -9.95 -11.17 -12.48
C LEU A 288 -10.18 -10.52 -13.84
N LEU A 289 -10.80 -11.25 -14.74
CA LEU A 289 -11.15 -10.78 -16.06
C LEU A 289 -12.68 -10.76 -16.23
N ASP A 290 -13.20 -9.85 -17.02
CA ASP A 290 -14.59 -9.87 -17.42
C ASP A 290 -14.88 -11.06 -18.37
N LYS A 291 -16.15 -11.26 -18.75
CA LYS A 291 -16.56 -12.30 -19.69
C LYS A 291 -15.89 -12.22 -21.05
N LYS A 292 -15.46 -11.01 -21.47
CA LYS A 292 -14.76 -10.75 -22.74
C LYS A 292 -13.25 -10.99 -22.63
N GLY A 293 -12.70 -11.11 -21.41
CA GLY A 293 -11.27 -11.29 -21.16
C GLY A 293 -10.51 -10.00 -20.86
N TYR A 294 -11.18 -8.87 -20.66
CA TYR A 294 -10.54 -7.65 -20.20
C TYR A 294 -10.22 -7.74 -18.71
N SER A 295 -9.01 -7.31 -18.34
CA SER A 295 -8.57 -7.30 -16.95
C SER A 295 -9.35 -6.27 -16.13
N ILE A 296 -9.95 -6.72 -15.02
CA ILE A 296 -10.63 -5.88 -14.03
C ILE A 296 -9.70 -5.59 -12.85
N SER A 297 -9.04 -6.64 -12.34
CA SER A 297 -8.08 -6.55 -11.25
C SER A 297 -7.03 -7.64 -11.42
N TYR A 298 -5.81 -7.39 -10.97
CA TYR A 298 -4.77 -8.41 -10.81
C TYR A 298 -3.96 -8.10 -9.56
N ASN A 299 -3.32 -9.14 -9.01
CA ASN A 299 -2.45 -8.99 -7.86
C ASN A 299 -1.28 -9.97 -7.95
N ASP A 300 -0.13 -9.55 -7.46
CA ASP A 300 1.12 -10.29 -7.54
C ASP A 300 1.67 -10.57 -6.15
N TYR A 301 2.08 -11.82 -5.91
CA TYR A 301 2.69 -12.27 -4.67
C TYR A 301 4.02 -12.95 -4.97
N TRP A 302 5.09 -12.50 -4.33
CA TRP A 302 6.34 -13.24 -4.30
C TRP A 302 6.28 -14.27 -3.19
N VAL A 303 6.51 -15.52 -3.52
CA VAL A 303 6.43 -16.64 -2.58
C VAL A 303 7.63 -17.55 -2.75
N ASN A 304 8.30 -17.81 -1.64
CA ASN A 304 9.33 -18.84 -1.55
C ASN A 304 8.76 -20.02 -0.69
N PRO A 305 8.37 -21.14 -1.30
CA PRO A 305 7.79 -22.26 -0.55
C PRO A 305 8.76 -22.87 0.46
N SER A 306 10.06 -22.72 0.27
CA SER A 306 11.10 -23.25 1.16
C SER A 306 11.41 -22.31 2.34
N SER A 307 11.08 -21.00 2.23
CA SER A 307 11.34 -20.01 3.27
C SER A 307 10.47 -18.76 3.08
N PHE A 308 9.56 -18.50 3.98
CA PHE A 308 8.62 -17.36 3.88
C PHE A 308 9.28 -15.97 3.90
N SER A 309 10.53 -15.86 4.32
CA SER A 309 11.25 -14.59 4.44
C SER A 309 12.48 -14.46 3.53
N ASP A 310 12.84 -15.51 2.79
CA ASP A 310 14.00 -15.48 1.90
C ASP A 310 13.59 -15.14 0.45
N PHE A 311 13.89 -13.92 0.06
CA PHE A 311 13.69 -13.39 -1.28
C PHE A 311 15.00 -13.06 -1.97
N SER A 312 16.15 -13.50 -1.44
CA SER A 312 17.50 -13.18 -1.94
C SER A 312 17.70 -13.55 -3.42
N ALA A 313 17.04 -14.60 -3.89
CA ALA A 313 17.05 -15.00 -5.30
C ALA A 313 16.52 -13.91 -6.26
N LEU A 314 15.78 -12.90 -5.78
CA LEU A 314 15.41 -11.74 -6.61
C LEU A 314 16.63 -10.97 -7.13
N GLN A 315 17.76 -10.98 -6.42
CA GLN A 315 19.00 -10.34 -6.86
C GLN A 315 19.77 -11.15 -7.91
N GLU A 316 19.56 -12.47 -7.92
CA GLU A 316 20.23 -13.37 -8.87
C GLU A 316 19.57 -13.36 -10.25
N ARG A 317 18.39 -12.75 -10.37
CA ARG A 317 17.73 -12.59 -11.66
C ARG A 317 18.60 -11.76 -12.60
N GLY A 318 18.58 -12.09 -13.88
CA GLY A 318 19.29 -11.33 -14.90
C GLY A 318 18.81 -9.89 -15.01
N LYS A 319 19.67 -9.02 -15.56
CA LYS A 319 19.34 -7.60 -15.79
C LYS A 319 18.10 -7.44 -16.66
N THR A 320 17.26 -6.50 -16.30
CA THR A 320 16.07 -6.13 -17.04
C THR A 320 16.33 -4.92 -17.94
N LYS A 321 15.52 -4.81 -18.99
CA LYS A 321 15.49 -3.66 -19.88
C LYS A 321 14.06 -3.18 -20.04
N LEU A 322 13.78 -2.03 -19.46
CA LEU A 322 12.47 -1.37 -19.56
C LEU A 322 12.49 -0.35 -20.71
N LEU A 323 11.46 -0.39 -21.53
CA LEU A 323 11.23 0.61 -22.58
C LEU A 323 10.06 1.48 -22.12
N LEU A 324 10.32 2.77 -21.95
CA LEU A 324 9.34 3.76 -21.51
C LEU A 324 9.04 4.71 -22.67
N LYS A 325 7.75 4.84 -22.99
CA LYS A 325 7.21 5.82 -23.93
C LYS A 325 6.12 6.61 -23.24
N SER A 326 5.92 7.85 -23.64
CA SER A 326 4.85 8.68 -23.09
C SER A 326 4.29 9.63 -24.12
N LYS A 327 3.04 10.04 -23.88
CA LYS A 327 2.38 11.10 -24.63
C LYS A 327 1.55 11.96 -23.68
N GLU A 328 1.51 13.26 -23.94
CA GLU A 328 0.58 14.18 -23.32
C GLU A 328 -0.85 13.86 -23.84
N ILE A 329 -1.79 13.67 -22.91
CA ILE A 329 -3.21 13.39 -23.25
C ILE A 329 -4.04 14.66 -23.13
N GLU A 330 -3.75 15.47 -22.10
CA GLU A 330 -4.50 16.65 -21.75
C GLU A 330 -3.57 17.68 -21.10
N LYS A 331 -3.77 18.94 -21.41
CA LYS A 331 -3.13 20.07 -20.74
C LYS A 331 -4.17 21.15 -20.47
N THR A 332 -4.38 21.44 -19.19
CA THR A 332 -5.35 22.44 -18.72
C THR A 332 -4.64 23.49 -17.85
N GLU A 333 -5.39 24.47 -17.38
CA GLU A 333 -4.88 25.45 -16.40
C GLU A 333 -4.56 24.82 -15.03
N LYS A 334 -5.11 23.64 -14.74
CA LYS A 334 -4.94 22.97 -13.44
C LYS A 334 -3.88 21.87 -13.47
N ARG A 335 -3.76 21.13 -14.59
CA ARG A 335 -2.89 19.94 -14.68
C ARG A 335 -2.44 19.64 -16.10
N ILE A 336 -1.40 18.81 -16.16
CA ILE A 336 -0.98 18.07 -17.35
C ILE A 336 -1.23 16.59 -17.08
N LEU A 337 -1.94 15.92 -17.98
CA LEU A 337 -2.17 14.48 -17.95
C LEU A 337 -1.31 13.79 -19.00
N ILE A 338 -0.46 12.87 -18.57
CA ILE A 338 0.43 12.07 -19.40
C ILE A 338 -0.01 10.60 -19.32
N GLN A 339 -0.05 9.94 -20.46
CA GLN A 339 -0.10 8.48 -20.51
C GLN A 339 1.28 7.95 -20.83
N ALA A 340 1.86 7.22 -19.90
CA ALA A 340 3.11 6.48 -20.09
C ALA A 340 2.79 5.01 -20.41
N GLU A 341 3.58 4.41 -21.29
CA GLU A 341 3.56 2.99 -21.59
C GLU A 341 4.96 2.42 -21.27
N ILE A 342 5.02 1.47 -20.35
CA ILE A 342 6.26 0.82 -19.96
C ILE A 342 6.19 -0.65 -20.33
N LYS A 343 7.23 -1.13 -21.03
CA LYS A 343 7.35 -2.51 -21.50
C LYS A 343 8.60 -3.16 -20.95
N ASN A 344 8.47 -4.36 -20.44
CA ASN A 344 9.61 -5.21 -20.13
C ASN A 344 10.14 -5.87 -21.41
N ASN A 345 11.28 -5.42 -21.88
CA ASN A 345 11.93 -5.94 -23.09
C ASN A 345 13.11 -6.90 -22.78
N SER A 346 13.03 -7.57 -21.65
CA SER A 346 14.04 -8.54 -21.18
C SER A 346 13.44 -9.96 -21.08
N LYS A 347 14.30 -10.93 -20.75
CA LYS A 347 13.93 -12.33 -20.53
C LYS A 347 13.65 -12.67 -19.07
N HIS A 348 13.62 -11.68 -18.19
CA HIS A 348 13.41 -11.84 -16.75
C HIS A 348 12.26 -10.93 -16.29
N ILE A 349 11.64 -11.29 -15.19
CA ILE A 349 10.58 -10.46 -14.59
C ILE A 349 11.20 -9.15 -14.12
N ALA A 350 10.63 -8.02 -14.52
CA ALA A 350 10.95 -6.73 -13.92
C ALA A 350 10.16 -6.58 -12.61
N THR A 351 10.84 -6.24 -11.52
CA THR A 351 10.29 -6.32 -10.17
C THR A 351 10.09 -4.94 -9.55
N GLY A 352 8.89 -4.68 -9.04
CA GLY A 352 8.57 -3.45 -8.33
C GLY A 352 8.85 -2.19 -9.14
N VAL A 353 8.38 -2.17 -10.37
CA VAL A 353 8.61 -1.07 -11.30
C VAL A 353 7.86 0.17 -10.86
N LYS A 354 8.56 1.29 -10.76
CA LYS A 354 8.02 2.62 -10.50
C LYS A 354 8.43 3.58 -11.60
N ILE A 355 7.50 4.43 -12.05
CA ILE A 355 7.79 5.55 -12.95
C ILE A 355 7.94 6.82 -12.12
N ASN A 356 9.01 7.56 -12.35
CA ASN A 356 9.29 8.84 -11.72
C ASN A 356 9.21 9.96 -12.75
N VAL A 357 8.73 11.13 -12.32
CA VAL A 357 8.81 12.37 -13.08
C VAL A 357 9.99 13.15 -12.54
N ARG A 358 10.95 13.48 -13.41
CA ARG A 358 12.21 14.13 -13.03
C ARG A 358 12.29 15.53 -13.60
N ASP A 359 12.68 16.50 -12.79
CA ASP A 359 13.07 17.82 -13.28
C ASP A 359 14.36 17.69 -14.11
N ARG A 360 14.36 18.20 -15.35
CA ARG A 360 15.48 18.03 -16.28
C ARG A 360 16.76 18.79 -15.85
N ARG A 361 16.62 19.85 -15.04
CA ARG A 361 17.76 20.66 -14.61
C ARG A 361 18.42 20.11 -13.35
N SER A 362 17.60 19.74 -12.36
CA SER A 362 18.11 19.26 -11.07
C SER A 362 18.24 17.74 -11.02
N GLU A 363 17.68 17.01 -11.98
CA GLU A 363 17.56 15.53 -12.01
C GLU A 363 16.82 14.96 -10.79
N SER A 364 16.25 15.80 -9.93
CA SER A 364 15.47 15.40 -8.77
C SER A 364 14.02 15.07 -9.15
N SER A 365 13.33 14.35 -8.28
CA SER A 365 11.90 14.08 -8.43
C SER A 365 11.09 15.35 -8.44
N LEU A 366 10.23 15.51 -9.43
CA LEU A 366 9.24 16.58 -9.51
C LEU A 366 8.04 16.17 -8.66
N LEU A 367 7.80 16.85 -7.56
CA LEU A 367 6.77 16.49 -6.57
C LEU A 367 5.93 17.73 -6.20
N PRO A 368 4.64 17.54 -5.84
CA PRO A 368 3.88 16.31 -5.90
C PRO A 368 3.43 15.95 -7.33
N VAL A 369 3.42 14.66 -7.67
CA VAL A 369 2.80 14.13 -8.88
C VAL A 369 1.95 12.90 -8.54
N TYR A 370 0.88 12.69 -9.29
CA TYR A 370 -0.03 11.57 -9.07
C TYR A 370 0.19 10.52 -10.15
N VAL A 371 0.70 9.34 -9.74
CA VAL A 371 0.93 8.21 -10.64
C VAL A 371 -0.12 7.14 -10.36
N SER A 372 -0.77 6.65 -11.41
CA SER A 372 -1.93 5.74 -11.26
C SER A 372 -1.56 4.39 -10.65
N ASP A 373 -0.33 3.91 -10.83
CA ASP A 373 0.18 2.69 -10.21
C ASP A 373 1.71 2.73 -10.10
N GLY A 374 2.27 1.98 -9.13
CA GLY A 374 3.71 1.91 -8.89
C GLY A 374 4.09 0.65 -8.14
N TYR A 375 5.37 0.28 -8.23
CA TYR A 375 5.93 -0.93 -7.63
C TYR A 375 5.27 -2.23 -8.11
N PHE A 376 4.80 -2.25 -9.35
CA PHE A 376 4.22 -3.42 -10.01
C PHE A 376 5.29 -4.29 -10.67
N ASN A 377 4.96 -5.56 -10.95
CA ASN A 377 5.84 -6.45 -11.69
C ASN A 377 5.43 -6.53 -13.17
N LEU A 378 6.40 -6.75 -14.05
CA LEU A 378 6.15 -7.00 -15.48
C LEU A 378 6.81 -8.31 -15.90
N LEU A 379 6.01 -9.22 -16.44
CA LEU A 379 6.53 -10.42 -17.09
C LEU A 379 7.33 -10.07 -18.35
N PRO A 380 8.21 -10.96 -18.85
CA PRO A 380 8.88 -10.75 -20.14
C PRO A 380 7.89 -10.44 -21.27
N GLY A 381 8.15 -9.33 -21.97
CA GLY A 381 7.29 -8.85 -23.06
C GLY A 381 6.02 -8.11 -22.62
N GLU A 382 5.68 -8.12 -21.34
CA GLU A 382 4.49 -7.44 -20.82
C GLU A 382 4.62 -5.92 -20.91
N CYS A 383 3.50 -5.27 -21.19
CA CYS A 383 3.38 -3.83 -21.32
C CYS A 383 2.28 -3.32 -20.39
N LYS A 384 2.53 -2.19 -19.71
CA LYS A 384 1.57 -1.55 -18.83
C LYS A 384 1.42 -0.06 -19.14
N ARG A 385 0.19 0.42 -19.10
CA ARG A 385 -0.14 1.84 -19.23
C ARG A 385 -0.36 2.46 -17.87
N ILE A 386 0.26 3.61 -17.65
CA ILE A 386 0.25 4.38 -16.42
C ILE A 386 -0.18 5.81 -16.76
N ASN A 387 -1.15 6.31 -16.04
CA ASN A 387 -1.54 7.71 -16.11
C ASN A 387 -0.77 8.50 -15.05
N ILE A 388 -0.25 9.65 -15.45
CA ILE A 388 0.54 10.56 -14.60
C ILE A 388 -0.12 11.92 -14.69
N GLU A 389 -0.52 12.45 -13.55
CA GLU A 389 -1.06 13.81 -13.43
C GLU A 389 -0.03 14.70 -12.75
N ILE A 390 0.36 15.77 -13.45
CA ILE A 390 1.31 16.77 -12.97
C ILE A 390 0.52 18.07 -12.73
N PRO A 391 0.50 18.61 -11.51
CA PRO A 391 -0.07 19.94 -11.24
C PRO A 391 0.53 21.00 -12.16
N ARG A 392 -0.31 21.91 -12.68
CA ARG A 392 0.10 22.84 -13.73
C ARG A 392 1.27 23.75 -13.34
N HIS A 393 1.33 24.18 -12.08
CA HIS A 393 2.44 25.00 -11.57
C HIS A 393 3.81 24.32 -11.58
N LEU A 394 3.83 22.96 -11.62
CA LEU A 394 5.03 22.15 -11.79
C LEU A 394 5.33 21.87 -13.25
N GLY A 395 4.31 21.82 -14.09
CA GLY A 395 4.39 21.48 -15.51
C GLY A 395 5.00 22.56 -16.40
N ASP A 396 5.37 23.71 -15.85
CA ASP A 396 6.17 24.73 -16.55
C ASP A 396 7.68 24.45 -16.51
N LYS A 397 8.09 23.51 -15.67
CA LYS A 397 9.46 22.99 -15.66
C LYS A 397 9.65 21.99 -16.78
N GLU A 398 10.83 21.95 -17.36
CA GLU A 398 11.23 20.88 -18.25
C GLU A 398 11.41 19.59 -17.45
N PHE A 399 10.69 18.53 -17.83
CA PHE A 399 10.75 17.24 -17.14
C PHE A 399 10.96 16.10 -18.11
N TYR A 400 11.33 14.95 -17.55
CA TYR A 400 11.37 13.65 -18.25
C TYR A 400 10.89 12.54 -17.34
N LEU A 401 10.55 11.40 -17.94
CA LEU A 401 10.16 10.20 -17.20
C LEU A 401 11.33 9.23 -17.11
N SER A 402 11.53 8.65 -15.93
CA SER A 402 12.44 7.56 -15.69
C SER A 402 11.72 6.40 -15.01
N SER A 403 12.34 5.23 -14.94
CA SER A 403 11.79 4.07 -14.24
C SER A 403 12.85 3.43 -13.35
N ASP A 404 12.41 2.98 -12.19
CA ASP A 404 13.21 2.25 -11.22
C ASP A 404 12.58 0.89 -10.92
N GLU A 405 13.37 -0.02 -10.33
CA GLU A 405 12.96 -1.32 -9.82
C GLU A 405 13.41 -1.48 -8.35
N TRP A 406 12.72 -2.31 -7.56
CA TRP A 406 13.11 -2.57 -6.15
C TRP A 406 14.52 -3.11 -6.00
N ILE A 407 14.91 -4.01 -6.90
CA ILE A 407 16.16 -4.75 -6.84
C ILE A 407 16.78 -4.65 -8.23
N ARG A 408 17.97 -4.08 -8.29
CA ARG A 408 18.74 -3.87 -9.52
C ARG A 408 19.91 -4.83 -9.61
#